data_f98ecb48be2116f3b189b26fc9bec2ff
#
_entry.id   f98ecb48be2116f3b189b26fc9bec2ff
#
_cell.length_a   1.000
_cell.length_b   1.000
_cell.length_c   1.000
_cell.angle_alpha   90.00
_cell.angle_beta   90.00
_cell.angle_gamma   90.00
#
_symmetry.space_group_name_H-M   'P 1'
#
loop_
_entity.id
_entity.type
_entity.pdbx_description
1 polymer ?
#
loop_
_entity_poly.entity_id
_entity_poly.type
_entity_poly.pdbx_seq_one_letter_code
_entity_poly.pdbx_strand_id
1 'polypeptide(L)'
;PVPVVGDLMASRWAFEAAMVAQFKENQYEREFYLYDKVLAGSDYKKIYFIPEIETRLQYCLNNFRSSNRDSKEKVEHNLSLIKHEVSMELEDTGQTLRQMDDLSLERFDSSTYEAISGYLENLKKYYVKRYNSVDQQKEKKIFEMTNTPEKQAKFNLFREKYHNETIAELVKNLTETHRIIEQDGKLIQKIYPIYKDPDPEHAVDFDAQFYMPAKHFLNQNIDTFYFNTGVIWSM
;
A
#
# COMPACT_ATOMS: atom_id res chain seq x y z
N PRO A 1 8.51 -1.47 -14.46
CA PRO A 1 9.71 -2.29 -14.17
C PRO A 1 10.95 -1.42 -14.32
N VAL A 2 11.82 -1.46 -13.31
CA VAL A 2 13.14 -0.82 -13.46
C VAL A 2 13.90 -1.63 -14.50
N PRO A 3 14.52 -0.99 -15.51
CA PRO A 3 15.37 -1.74 -16.44
C PRO A 3 16.44 -2.50 -15.65
N VAL A 4 16.71 -3.76 -16.02
CA VAL A 4 17.73 -4.62 -15.39
C VAL A 4 19.09 -3.91 -15.23
N VAL A 5 19.41 -3.02 -16.15
CA VAL A 5 20.61 -2.15 -16.08
C VAL A 5 20.60 -1.26 -14.84
N GLY A 6 19.43 -0.78 -14.39
CA GLY A 6 19.31 0.03 -13.16
C GLY A 6 19.67 -0.75 -11.91
N ASP A 7 19.40 -2.06 -11.88
CA ASP A 7 19.70 -2.92 -10.73
C ASP A 7 21.20 -3.21 -10.60
N LEU A 8 21.96 -3.03 -11.67
CA LEU A 8 23.42 -3.14 -11.68
C LEU A 8 24.14 -1.82 -11.32
N MET A 9 23.39 -0.76 -11.02
CA MET A 9 23.96 0.55 -10.68
C MET A 9 24.02 0.75 -9.16
N ALA A 10 25.20 0.73 -8.57
CA ALA A 10 25.43 1.01 -7.15
C ALA A 10 24.81 2.35 -6.70
N SER A 11 24.80 3.37 -7.59
CA SER A 11 24.20 4.68 -7.32
C SER A 11 22.70 4.62 -7.06
N ARG A 12 21.95 3.72 -7.71
CA ARG A 12 20.51 3.52 -7.47
C ARG A 12 20.25 3.02 -6.04
N TRP A 13 21.00 2.00 -5.63
CA TRP A 13 20.87 1.41 -4.30
C TRP A 13 21.29 2.40 -3.20
N ALA A 14 22.40 3.15 -3.44
CA ALA A 14 22.87 4.17 -2.52
C ALA A 14 21.86 5.33 -2.39
N PHE A 15 21.29 5.78 -3.51
CA PHE A 15 20.28 6.84 -3.51
C PHE A 15 19.03 6.43 -2.71
N GLU A 16 18.49 5.25 -2.97
CA GLU A 16 17.32 4.74 -2.24
C GLU A 16 17.62 4.61 -0.75
N ALA A 17 18.75 3.99 -0.38
CA ALA A 17 19.16 3.85 1.02
C ALA A 17 19.25 5.20 1.74
N ALA A 18 19.87 6.20 1.09
CA ALA A 18 20.01 7.54 1.65
C ALA A 18 18.64 8.22 1.83
N MET A 19 17.75 8.15 0.83
CA MET A 19 16.44 8.81 0.87
C MET A 19 15.53 8.17 1.92
N VAL A 20 15.47 6.84 1.98
CA VAL A 20 14.67 6.12 2.97
C VAL A 20 15.17 6.38 4.39
N ALA A 21 16.49 6.28 4.63
CA ALA A 21 17.08 6.55 5.94
C ALA A 21 16.88 8.01 6.36
N GLN A 22 17.14 8.96 5.45
CA GLN A 22 16.96 10.38 5.75
C GLN A 22 15.51 10.75 6.06
N PHE A 23 14.54 10.10 5.44
CA PHE A 23 13.13 10.29 5.77
C PHE A 23 12.76 9.61 7.09
N LYS A 24 12.99 8.31 7.18
CA LYS A 24 12.51 7.46 8.30
C LYS A 24 13.20 7.79 9.63
N GLU A 25 14.52 8.08 9.60
CA GLU A 25 15.35 8.26 10.79
C GLU A 25 15.47 9.72 11.26
N ASN A 26 14.96 10.70 10.49
CA ASN A 26 15.00 12.08 10.95
C ASN A 26 14.05 12.29 12.14
N GLN A 27 14.41 13.27 13.00
CA GLN A 27 13.72 13.47 14.28
C GLN A 27 12.26 13.89 14.12
N TYR A 28 11.93 14.65 13.07
CA TYR A 28 10.56 15.11 12.82
C TYR A 28 9.67 13.96 12.30
N GLU A 29 10.08 13.29 11.24
CA GLU A 29 9.30 12.23 10.62
C GLU A 29 9.09 11.04 11.58
N ARG A 30 10.13 10.66 12.34
CA ARG A 30 10.07 9.56 13.31
C ARG A 30 8.97 9.77 14.36
N GLU A 31 8.69 11.04 14.75
CA GLU A 31 7.62 11.36 15.70
C GLU A 31 6.22 11.05 15.14
N PHE A 32 6.04 11.12 13.83
CA PHE A 32 4.75 10.97 13.16
C PHE A 32 4.65 9.72 12.28
N TYR A 33 5.76 9.05 12.04
CA TYR A 33 5.87 7.95 11.06
C TYR A 33 4.80 6.87 11.23
N LEU A 34 4.54 6.40 12.46
CA LEU A 34 3.54 5.36 12.70
C LEU A 34 2.11 5.85 12.43
N TYR A 35 1.80 7.09 12.75
CA TYR A 35 0.50 7.68 12.40
C TYR A 35 0.36 7.78 10.88
N ASP A 36 1.35 8.36 10.22
CA ASP A 36 1.33 8.56 8.77
C ASP A 36 1.29 7.24 8.00
N LYS A 37 1.94 6.20 8.50
CA LYS A 37 1.85 4.84 7.95
C LYS A 37 0.42 4.30 7.95
N VAL A 38 -0.28 4.43 9.07
CA VAL A 38 -1.68 3.97 9.19
C VAL A 38 -2.62 4.83 8.35
N LEU A 39 -2.40 6.16 8.34
CA LEU A 39 -3.18 7.10 7.54
C LEU A 39 -3.01 6.80 6.04
N ALA A 40 -1.77 6.68 5.56
CA ALA A 40 -1.46 6.39 4.16
C ALA A 40 -2.02 5.03 3.70
N GLY A 41 -1.88 3.98 4.52
CA GLY A 41 -2.45 2.67 4.21
C GLY A 41 -3.98 2.69 4.16
N SER A 42 -4.62 3.35 5.13
CA SER A 42 -6.09 3.50 5.16
C SER A 42 -6.59 4.34 3.98
N ASP A 43 -5.85 5.38 3.61
CA ASP A 43 -6.16 6.26 2.48
C ASP A 43 -6.08 5.50 1.15
N TYR A 44 -5.00 4.73 0.94
CA TYR A 44 -4.85 3.87 -0.22
C TYR A 44 -6.01 2.88 -0.34
N LYS A 45 -6.36 2.18 0.75
CA LYS A 45 -7.43 1.17 0.75
C LYS A 45 -8.80 1.79 0.41
N LYS A 46 -9.19 2.90 1.04
CA LYS A 46 -10.52 3.50 0.85
C LYS A 46 -10.69 4.25 -0.49
N ILE A 47 -9.59 4.81 -1.06
CA ILE A 47 -9.67 5.70 -2.24
C ILE A 47 -9.30 4.97 -3.54
N TYR A 48 -8.37 4.02 -3.48
CA TYR A 48 -7.84 3.38 -4.69
C TYR A 48 -8.17 1.89 -4.75
N PHE A 49 -7.83 1.13 -3.72
CA PHE A 49 -7.97 -0.33 -3.73
C PHE A 49 -9.43 -0.78 -3.79
N ILE A 50 -10.26 -0.37 -2.84
CA ILE A 50 -11.67 -0.78 -2.79
C ILE A 50 -12.43 -0.34 -4.06
N PRO A 51 -12.34 0.92 -4.54
CA PRO A 51 -13.00 1.32 -5.78
C PRO A 51 -12.52 0.56 -7.02
N GLU A 52 -11.26 0.13 -7.08
CA GLU A 52 -10.76 -0.70 -8.18
C GLU A 52 -11.43 -2.08 -8.15
N ILE A 53 -11.51 -2.71 -6.97
CA ILE A 53 -12.20 -4.00 -6.82
C ILE A 53 -13.70 -3.86 -7.13
N GLU A 54 -14.37 -2.81 -6.63
CA GLU A 54 -15.78 -2.52 -6.94
C GLU A 54 -16.03 -2.38 -8.45
N THR A 55 -15.13 -1.68 -9.15
CA THR A 55 -15.22 -1.48 -10.61
C THR A 55 -15.11 -2.81 -11.36
N ARG A 56 -14.18 -3.68 -10.96
CA ARG A 56 -14.01 -5.00 -11.56
C ARG A 56 -15.17 -5.93 -11.23
N LEU A 57 -15.65 -5.90 -10.01
CA LEU A 57 -16.81 -6.68 -9.58
C LEU A 57 -18.07 -6.29 -10.36
N GLN A 58 -18.28 -4.98 -10.56
CA GLN A 58 -19.38 -4.47 -11.38
C GLN A 58 -19.25 -4.89 -12.85
N TYR A 59 -18.03 -4.92 -13.40
CA TYR A 59 -17.79 -5.46 -14.74
C TYR A 59 -18.19 -6.93 -14.82
N CYS A 60 -17.82 -7.74 -13.81
CA CYS A 60 -18.20 -9.15 -13.75
C CYS A 60 -19.71 -9.32 -13.72
N LEU A 61 -20.45 -8.57 -12.89
CA LEU A 61 -21.91 -8.62 -12.83
C LEU A 61 -22.57 -8.32 -14.18
N ASN A 62 -22.04 -7.34 -14.91
CA ASN A 62 -22.60 -6.95 -16.18
C ASN A 62 -22.32 -7.94 -17.32
N ASN A 63 -21.28 -8.77 -17.19
CA ASN A 63 -20.75 -9.56 -18.30
C ASN A 63 -20.68 -11.08 -18.06
N PHE A 64 -20.98 -11.60 -16.85
CA PHE A 64 -20.80 -13.02 -16.55
C PHE A 64 -21.67 -13.98 -17.37
N ARG A 65 -22.78 -13.49 -17.96
CA ARG A 65 -23.64 -14.23 -18.87
C ARG A 65 -23.34 -13.96 -20.36
N SER A 66 -22.32 -13.17 -20.65
CA SER A 66 -21.98 -12.83 -22.03
C SER A 66 -21.56 -14.09 -22.80
N SER A 67 -21.99 -14.19 -24.06
CA SER A 67 -21.55 -15.22 -24.98
C SER A 67 -20.23 -14.89 -25.69
N ASN A 68 -19.75 -13.64 -25.55
CA ASN A 68 -18.51 -13.18 -26.14
C ASN A 68 -17.31 -13.79 -25.40
N ARG A 69 -16.39 -14.40 -26.14
CA ARG A 69 -15.19 -15.03 -25.59
C ARG A 69 -14.29 -14.06 -24.82
N ASP A 70 -14.01 -12.88 -25.38
CA ASP A 70 -13.15 -11.88 -24.75
C ASP A 70 -13.75 -11.37 -23.45
N SER A 71 -15.09 -11.22 -23.40
CA SER A 71 -15.79 -10.84 -22.17
C SER A 71 -15.68 -11.92 -21.11
N LYS A 72 -15.78 -13.20 -21.48
CA LYS A 72 -15.63 -14.31 -20.53
C LYS A 72 -14.23 -14.40 -19.95
N GLU A 73 -13.20 -14.33 -20.80
CA GLU A 73 -11.79 -14.33 -20.38
C GLU A 73 -11.52 -13.17 -19.41
N LYS A 74 -12.06 -11.99 -19.68
CA LYS A 74 -11.92 -10.83 -18.79
C LYS A 74 -12.71 -10.97 -17.50
N VAL A 75 -13.88 -11.59 -17.50
CA VAL A 75 -14.65 -11.89 -16.27
C VAL A 75 -13.87 -12.88 -15.41
N GLU A 76 -13.39 -13.98 -16.00
CA GLU A 76 -12.61 -15.00 -15.28
C GLU A 76 -11.35 -14.40 -14.64
N HIS A 77 -10.61 -13.59 -15.40
CA HIS A 77 -9.45 -12.87 -14.91
C HIS A 77 -9.78 -11.94 -13.74
N ASN A 78 -10.84 -11.12 -13.86
CA ASN A 78 -11.26 -10.22 -12.80
C ASN A 78 -11.74 -10.98 -11.56
N LEU A 79 -12.49 -12.08 -11.70
CA LEU A 79 -12.93 -12.89 -10.57
C LEU A 79 -11.74 -13.52 -9.82
N SER A 80 -10.73 -14.01 -10.57
CA SER A 80 -9.50 -14.55 -9.98
C SER A 80 -8.74 -13.49 -9.19
N LEU A 81 -8.57 -12.28 -9.77
CA LEU A 81 -7.93 -11.16 -9.11
C LEU A 81 -8.71 -10.72 -7.86
N ILE A 82 -10.04 -10.55 -7.96
CA ILE A 82 -10.89 -10.19 -6.80
C ILE A 82 -10.75 -11.24 -5.71
N LYS A 83 -10.79 -12.53 -6.07
CA LYS A 83 -10.63 -13.63 -5.12
C LYS A 83 -9.30 -13.54 -4.39
N HIS A 84 -8.21 -13.31 -5.10
CA HIS A 84 -6.88 -13.16 -4.53
C HIS A 84 -6.81 -11.97 -3.55
N GLU A 85 -7.17 -10.78 -4.01
CA GLU A 85 -7.06 -9.54 -3.22
C GLU A 85 -7.98 -9.54 -1.99
N VAL A 86 -9.21 -10.04 -2.14
CA VAL A 86 -10.15 -10.14 -1.02
C VAL A 86 -9.71 -11.22 -0.02
N SER A 87 -9.08 -12.33 -0.46
CA SER A 87 -8.52 -13.33 0.44
C SER A 87 -7.42 -12.75 1.32
N MET A 88 -6.51 -11.97 0.76
CA MET A 88 -5.45 -11.27 1.52
C MET A 88 -6.04 -10.34 2.58
N GLU A 89 -7.07 -9.54 2.21
CA GLU A 89 -7.76 -8.66 3.18
C GLU A 89 -8.50 -9.43 4.28
N LEU A 90 -9.07 -10.57 3.96
CA LEU A 90 -9.73 -11.44 4.96
C LEU A 90 -8.72 -12.03 5.94
N GLU A 91 -7.54 -12.44 5.47
CA GLU A 91 -6.44 -12.91 6.32
C GLU A 91 -5.94 -11.80 7.24
N ASP A 92 -5.68 -10.61 6.73
CA ASP A 92 -5.23 -9.44 7.48
C ASP A 92 -6.23 -9.01 8.57
N THR A 93 -7.52 -9.15 8.28
CA THR A 93 -8.59 -8.75 9.21
C THR A 93 -9.08 -9.90 10.11
N GLY A 94 -8.61 -11.13 9.89
CA GLY A 94 -9.06 -12.33 10.59
C GLY A 94 -10.53 -12.67 10.34
N GLN A 95 -11.06 -12.27 9.17
CA GLN A 95 -12.46 -12.49 8.78
C GLN A 95 -12.58 -13.64 7.79
N THR A 96 -13.78 -14.18 7.65
CA THR A 96 -14.10 -15.21 6.67
C THR A 96 -15.36 -14.85 5.90
N LEU A 97 -15.39 -15.17 4.62
CA LEU A 97 -16.52 -14.95 3.74
C LEU A 97 -16.80 -16.24 2.93
N ARG A 98 -17.98 -16.82 3.08
CA ARG A 98 -18.33 -18.12 2.44
C ARG A 98 -18.31 -18.02 0.91
N GLN A 99 -18.70 -16.87 0.37
CA GLN A 99 -18.86 -16.64 -1.07
C GLN A 99 -17.54 -16.54 -1.83
N MET A 100 -16.39 -16.64 -1.14
CA MET A 100 -15.07 -16.66 -1.79
C MET A 100 -14.91 -17.84 -2.77
N ASP A 101 -15.52 -18.99 -2.48
CA ASP A 101 -15.47 -20.15 -3.36
C ASP A 101 -16.36 -20.01 -4.61
N ASP A 102 -17.29 -19.07 -4.59
CA ASP A 102 -18.20 -18.80 -5.70
C ASP A 102 -17.64 -17.73 -6.66
N LEU A 103 -16.45 -17.17 -6.39
CA LEU A 103 -15.71 -16.28 -7.29
C LEU A 103 -15.03 -17.09 -8.41
N SER A 104 -15.84 -17.72 -9.25
CA SER A 104 -15.44 -18.43 -10.47
C SER A 104 -16.51 -18.24 -11.55
N LEU A 105 -16.11 -18.38 -12.82
CA LEU A 105 -17.03 -18.15 -13.95
C LEU A 105 -18.31 -19.03 -13.89
N GLU A 106 -18.19 -20.26 -13.36
CA GLU A 106 -19.29 -21.23 -13.29
C GLU A 106 -20.27 -20.93 -12.15
N ARG A 107 -19.81 -20.32 -11.04
CA ARG A 107 -20.61 -20.16 -9.81
C ARG A 107 -21.02 -18.71 -9.54
N PHE A 108 -20.33 -17.76 -10.18
CA PHE A 108 -20.61 -16.35 -9.94
C PHE A 108 -22.04 -15.97 -10.35
N ASP A 109 -22.75 -15.35 -9.43
CA ASP A 109 -24.12 -14.88 -9.61
C ASP A 109 -24.37 -13.54 -8.88
N SER A 110 -25.61 -13.04 -8.94
CA SER A 110 -25.99 -11.81 -8.26
C SER A 110 -25.88 -11.89 -6.74
N SER A 111 -26.06 -13.08 -6.15
CA SER A 111 -25.93 -13.28 -4.69
C SER A 111 -24.48 -13.16 -4.25
N THR A 112 -23.55 -13.74 -5.05
CA THR A 112 -22.10 -13.61 -4.82
C THR A 112 -21.67 -12.14 -4.96
N TYR A 113 -22.19 -11.44 -5.98
CA TYR A 113 -21.93 -9.99 -6.14
C TYR A 113 -22.38 -9.20 -4.90
N GLU A 114 -23.62 -9.41 -4.42
CA GLU A 114 -24.15 -8.70 -3.25
C GLU A 114 -23.34 -8.98 -1.99
N ALA A 115 -22.91 -10.22 -1.78
CA ALA A 115 -22.09 -10.59 -0.63
C ALA A 115 -20.71 -9.93 -0.64
N ILE A 116 -20.01 -9.95 -1.78
CA ILE A 116 -18.69 -9.30 -1.94
C ILE A 116 -18.82 -7.79 -1.85
N SER A 117 -19.82 -7.20 -2.51
CA SER A 117 -20.09 -5.75 -2.45
C SER A 117 -20.38 -5.28 -1.03
N GLY A 118 -21.21 -6.03 -0.27
CA GLY A 118 -21.48 -5.75 1.13
C GLY A 118 -20.23 -5.84 2.02
N TYR A 119 -19.35 -6.82 1.75
CA TYR A 119 -18.06 -6.91 2.43
C TYR A 119 -17.18 -5.67 2.13
N LEU A 120 -17.04 -5.28 0.86
CA LEU A 120 -16.25 -4.11 0.45
C LEU A 120 -16.75 -2.80 1.07
N GLU A 121 -18.09 -2.63 1.18
CA GLU A 121 -18.68 -1.48 1.86
C GLU A 121 -18.30 -1.45 3.36
N ASN A 122 -18.35 -2.59 4.04
CA ASN A 122 -17.96 -2.70 5.44
C ASN A 122 -16.45 -2.47 5.62
N LEU A 123 -15.64 -3.01 4.73
CA LEU A 123 -14.19 -2.80 4.69
C LEU A 123 -13.86 -1.31 4.50
N LYS A 124 -14.56 -0.62 3.63
CA LYS A 124 -14.43 0.83 3.42
C LYS A 124 -14.76 1.62 4.69
N LYS A 125 -15.87 1.27 5.36
CA LYS A 125 -16.25 1.87 6.66
C LYS A 125 -15.18 1.64 7.72
N TYR A 126 -14.59 0.44 7.75
CA TYR A 126 -13.48 0.11 8.66
C TYR A 126 -12.27 1.02 8.41
N TYR A 127 -11.82 1.17 7.15
CA TYR A 127 -10.66 2.03 6.85
C TYR A 127 -10.95 3.52 7.07
N VAL A 128 -12.17 3.99 6.83
CA VAL A 128 -12.58 5.36 7.18
C VAL A 128 -12.50 5.57 8.70
N LYS A 129 -13.04 4.65 9.50
CA LYS A 129 -12.98 4.73 10.96
C LYS A 129 -11.55 4.68 11.48
N ARG A 130 -10.73 3.79 10.93
CA ARG A 130 -9.30 3.65 11.29
C ARG A 130 -8.54 4.94 10.98
N TYR A 131 -8.74 5.50 9.79
CA TYR A 131 -8.15 6.78 9.39
C TYR A 131 -8.51 7.88 10.39
N ASN A 132 -9.81 8.12 10.62
CA ASN A 132 -10.27 9.20 11.49
C ASN A 132 -9.77 9.04 12.93
N SER A 133 -9.71 7.81 13.45
CA SER A 133 -9.20 7.55 14.79
C SER A 133 -7.72 7.90 14.95
N VAL A 134 -6.90 7.52 13.95
CA VAL A 134 -5.46 7.79 13.98
C VAL A 134 -5.15 9.26 13.68
N ASP A 135 -5.92 9.88 12.79
CA ASP A 135 -5.83 11.31 12.51
C ASP A 135 -6.08 12.15 13.78
N GLN A 136 -7.14 11.83 14.53
CA GLN A 136 -7.40 12.46 15.82
C GLN A 136 -6.26 12.28 16.84
N GLN A 137 -5.63 11.10 16.86
CA GLN A 137 -4.48 10.87 17.75
C GLN A 137 -3.27 11.71 17.34
N LYS A 138 -3.00 11.80 16.02
CA LYS A 138 -1.94 12.64 15.47
C LYS A 138 -2.19 14.11 15.76
N GLU A 139 -3.40 14.60 15.52
CA GLU A 139 -3.79 15.99 15.81
C GLU A 139 -3.67 16.30 17.31
N LYS A 140 -4.08 15.39 18.19
CA LYS A 140 -3.89 15.54 19.64
C LYS A 140 -2.41 15.69 19.99
N LYS A 141 -1.53 14.85 19.42
CA LYS A 141 -0.09 14.94 19.63
C LYS A 141 0.47 16.30 19.17
N ILE A 142 0.07 16.75 17.97
CA ILE A 142 0.44 18.07 17.46
C ILE A 142 -0.05 19.18 18.37
N PHE A 143 -1.29 19.11 18.84
CA PHE A 143 -1.82 20.09 19.79
C PHE A 143 -1.02 20.13 21.10
N GLU A 144 -0.63 19.00 21.66
CA GLU A 144 0.22 18.93 22.86
C GLU A 144 1.59 19.59 22.64
N MET A 145 2.10 19.56 21.40
CA MET A 145 3.36 20.19 20.99
C MET A 145 3.22 21.67 20.61
N THR A 146 2.00 22.19 20.47
CA THR A 146 1.75 23.53 19.91
C THR A 146 0.78 24.40 20.75
N ASN A 147 0.28 23.90 21.87
CA ASN A 147 -0.79 24.55 22.68
C ASN A 147 -0.38 25.80 23.46
N THR A 148 0.87 26.24 23.36
CA THR A 148 1.33 27.55 23.85
C THR A 148 2.21 28.24 22.83
N PRO A 149 2.33 29.59 22.85
CA PRO A 149 3.19 30.30 21.89
C PRO A 149 4.64 29.81 21.89
N GLU A 150 5.20 29.48 23.05
CA GLU A 150 6.58 29.00 23.18
C GLU A 150 6.73 27.60 22.57
N LYS A 151 5.75 26.71 22.79
CA LYS A 151 5.73 25.37 22.18
C LYS A 151 5.55 25.47 20.68
N GLN A 152 4.65 26.32 20.20
CA GLN A 152 4.45 26.57 18.77
C GLN A 152 5.74 27.01 18.10
N ALA A 153 6.46 27.98 18.70
CA ALA A 153 7.75 28.44 18.18
C ALA A 153 8.78 27.31 18.12
N LYS A 154 8.88 26.48 19.17
CA LYS A 154 9.77 25.31 19.20
C LYS A 154 9.40 24.28 18.14
N PHE A 155 8.12 24.01 17.96
CA PHE A 155 7.63 23.07 16.94
C PHE A 155 7.95 23.55 15.52
N ASN A 156 7.77 24.85 15.24
CA ASN A 156 8.10 25.43 13.95
C ASN A 156 9.60 25.29 13.65
N LEU A 157 10.47 25.64 14.62
CA LEU A 157 11.92 25.44 14.48
C LEU A 157 12.32 23.98 14.31
N PHE A 158 11.65 23.07 15.02
CA PHE A 158 11.85 21.63 14.90
C PHE A 158 11.49 21.14 13.49
N ARG A 159 10.33 21.57 12.97
CA ARG A 159 9.89 21.26 11.60
C ARG A 159 10.86 21.84 10.57
N GLU A 160 11.19 23.13 10.63
CA GLU A 160 12.12 23.76 9.70
C GLU A 160 13.49 23.09 9.66
N LYS A 161 13.97 22.62 10.82
CA LYS A 161 15.28 22.00 10.94
C LYS A 161 15.36 20.60 10.37
N TYR A 162 14.30 19.81 10.54
CA TYR A 162 14.34 18.37 10.29
C TYR A 162 13.44 17.90 9.14
N HIS A 163 12.31 18.56 8.88
CA HIS A 163 11.42 18.18 7.80
C HIS A 163 11.98 18.63 6.44
N ASN A 164 12.03 17.68 5.50
CA ASN A 164 12.38 17.97 4.11
C ASN A 164 11.21 17.55 3.21
N GLU A 165 10.45 18.55 2.75
CA GLU A 165 9.24 18.33 1.94
C GLU A 165 9.56 17.63 0.63
N THR A 166 10.65 17.99 -0.04
CA THR A 166 11.05 17.37 -1.31
C THR A 166 11.36 15.88 -1.15
N ILE A 167 12.06 15.51 -0.07
CA ILE A 167 12.32 14.10 0.22
C ILE A 167 11.01 13.39 0.58
N ALA A 168 10.15 14.02 1.38
CA ALA A 168 8.87 13.46 1.77
C ALA A 168 7.97 13.19 0.55
N GLU A 169 7.87 14.11 -0.39
CA GLU A 169 7.13 13.93 -1.65
C GLU A 169 7.72 12.80 -2.50
N LEU A 170 9.05 12.76 -2.62
CA LEU A 170 9.76 11.77 -3.41
C LEU A 170 9.53 10.34 -2.88
N VAL A 171 9.76 10.11 -1.58
CA VAL A 171 9.64 8.77 -0.99
C VAL A 171 8.18 8.31 -0.82
N LYS A 172 7.24 9.27 -0.75
CA LYS A 172 5.79 8.98 -0.80
C LYS A 172 5.27 8.74 -2.21
N ASN A 173 6.09 9.04 -3.23
CA ASN A 173 5.76 8.88 -4.65
C ASN A 173 4.43 9.58 -5.03
N LEU A 174 4.23 10.81 -4.56
CA LEU A 174 2.96 11.53 -4.74
C LEU A 174 2.71 11.99 -6.17
N THR A 175 3.76 12.08 -6.98
CA THR A 175 3.71 12.49 -8.39
C THR A 175 3.30 11.35 -9.34
N GLU A 176 3.23 10.10 -8.84
CA GLU A 176 2.82 8.96 -9.65
C GLU A 176 1.36 9.11 -10.13
N THR A 177 1.17 9.01 -11.43
CA THR A 177 -0.15 9.13 -12.06
C THR A 177 -1.00 7.89 -11.82
N HIS A 178 -0.37 6.71 -11.95
CA HIS A 178 -1.03 5.42 -11.74
C HIS A 178 -0.84 4.96 -10.29
N ARG A 179 -1.78 5.32 -9.43
CA ARG A 179 -1.72 5.06 -7.98
C ARG A 179 -1.78 3.57 -7.65
N ILE A 180 -2.45 2.82 -8.49
CA ILE A 180 -2.60 1.37 -8.44
C ILE A 180 -2.43 0.82 -9.86
N ILE A 181 -1.72 -0.27 -10.00
CA ILE A 181 -1.55 -0.99 -11.27
C ILE A 181 -1.81 -2.46 -11.04
N GLU A 182 -2.19 -3.16 -12.11
CA GLU A 182 -2.22 -4.61 -12.11
C GLU A 182 -0.92 -5.16 -12.68
N GLN A 183 -0.34 -6.13 -12.00
CA GLN A 183 0.83 -6.86 -12.44
C GLN A 183 0.73 -8.31 -11.95
N ASP A 184 0.90 -9.28 -12.85
CA ASP A 184 0.90 -10.72 -12.54
C ASP A 184 -0.36 -11.19 -11.76
N GLY A 185 -1.53 -10.61 -12.09
CA GLY A 185 -2.81 -10.94 -11.46
C GLY A 185 -3.01 -10.35 -10.06
N LYS A 186 -2.20 -9.37 -9.67
CA LYS A 186 -2.25 -8.68 -8.38
C LYS A 186 -2.37 -7.17 -8.55
N LEU A 187 -2.91 -6.50 -7.56
CA LEU A 187 -2.97 -5.05 -7.47
C LEU A 187 -1.75 -4.49 -6.73
N ILE A 188 -0.90 -3.78 -7.43
CA ILE A 188 0.31 -3.19 -6.88
C ILE A 188 0.07 -1.72 -6.52
N GLN A 189 0.24 -1.42 -5.23
CA GLN A 189 0.23 -0.04 -4.71
C GLN A 189 1.49 0.68 -5.17
N LYS A 190 1.34 1.85 -5.84
CA LYS A 190 2.45 2.67 -6.33
C LYS A 190 2.71 3.92 -5.51
N ILE A 191 1.72 4.38 -4.74
CA ILE A 191 1.86 5.53 -3.83
C ILE A 191 2.19 5.06 -2.41
N TYR A 192 2.82 5.94 -1.65
CA TYR A 192 3.20 5.70 -0.25
C TYR A 192 4.11 4.47 -0.03
N PRO A 193 5.06 4.15 -0.93
CA PRO A 193 5.92 2.98 -0.75
C PRO A 193 6.70 3.02 0.56
N ILE A 194 7.09 4.21 1.05
CA ILE A 194 7.79 4.38 2.33
C ILE A 194 7.00 3.90 3.55
N TYR A 195 5.69 3.76 3.43
CA TYR A 195 4.81 3.29 4.50
C TYR A 195 4.30 1.86 4.28
N LYS A 196 4.65 1.22 3.14
CA LYS A 196 4.26 -0.15 2.83
C LYS A 196 5.31 -1.12 3.39
N ASP A 197 4.88 -2.11 4.20
CA ASP A 197 5.73 -3.24 4.55
C ASP A 197 5.81 -4.22 3.38
N PRO A 198 6.91 -4.98 3.25
CA PRO A 198 6.96 -6.12 2.35
C PRO A 198 5.84 -7.12 2.68
N ASP A 199 5.17 -7.61 1.66
CA ASP A 199 4.06 -8.55 1.74
C ASP A 199 4.36 -9.77 0.83
N PRO A 200 5.28 -10.67 1.25
CA PRO A 200 5.63 -11.85 0.48
C PRO A 200 4.56 -12.93 0.63
N GLU A 201 4.10 -13.49 -0.48
CA GLU A 201 3.17 -14.64 -0.45
C GLU A 201 3.88 -15.95 -0.11
N HIS A 202 5.14 -16.05 -0.48
CA HIS A 202 5.96 -17.24 -0.25
C HIS A 202 7.29 -16.89 0.40
N ALA A 203 7.85 -17.85 1.12
CA ALA A 203 9.11 -17.69 1.86
C ALA A 203 10.31 -17.25 0.99
N VAL A 204 10.26 -17.52 -0.32
CA VAL A 204 11.32 -17.18 -1.28
C VAL A 204 10.98 -15.97 -2.14
N ASP A 205 9.81 -15.35 -1.93
CA ASP A 205 9.43 -14.17 -2.68
C ASP A 205 10.36 -13.00 -2.33
N PHE A 206 10.78 -12.28 -3.38
CA PHE A 206 11.56 -11.09 -3.25
C PHE A 206 10.66 -9.87 -3.44
N ASP A 207 10.33 -9.16 -2.35
CA ASP A 207 9.61 -7.90 -2.42
C ASP A 207 10.55 -6.74 -2.10
N ALA A 208 10.86 -5.96 -3.12
CA ALA A 208 11.84 -4.89 -3.10
C ALA A 208 11.39 -3.65 -3.85
N GLN A 209 10.12 -3.28 -3.72
CA GLN A 209 9.61 -2.06 -4.33
C GLN A 209 10.45 -0.84 -3.89
N PHE A 210 10.68 0.10 -4.80
CA PHE A 210 11.51 1.28 -4.55
C PHE A 210 10.90 2.17 -3.45
N TYR A 211 11.73 2.67 -2.55
CA TYR A 211 11.40 3.45 -1.35
C TYR A 211 10.63 2.71 -0.23
N MET A 212 10.47 1.40 -0.29
CA MET A 212 9.95 0.67 0.87
C MET A 212 10.88 0.79 2.08
N PRO A 213 10.35 0.81 3.31
CA PRO A 213 11.14 0.91 4.54
C PRO A 213 11.98 -0.33 4.82
N ALA A 214 11.56 -1.47 4.28
CA ALA A 214 12.26 -2.74 4.36
C ALA A 214 12.13 -3.49 3.03
N LYS A 215 13.00 -4.46 2.82
CA LYS A 215 13.01 -5.40 1.68
C LYS A 215 12.83 -6.81 2.21
N HIS A 216 11.99 -7.62 1.55
CA HIS A 216 11.91 -9.04 1.87
C HIS A 216 12.96 -9.82 1.11
N PHE A 217 13.78 -10.59 1.81
CA PHE A 217 14.81 -11.43 1.23
C PHE A 217 15.11 -12.63 2.13
N LEU A 218 15.14 -13.83 1.57
CA LEU A 218 15.39 -15.08 2.29
C LEU A 218 14.54 -15.24 3.57
N ASN A 219 13.23 -15.00 3.42
CA ASN A 219 12.25 -15.11 4.51
C ASN A 219 12.47 -14.13 5.68
N GLN A 220 13.15 -13.02 5.42
CA GLN A 220 13.40 -11.97 6.41
C GLN A 220 13.11 -10.57 5.83
N ASN A 221 12.51 -9.72 6.64
CA ASN A 221 12.36 -8.31 6.32
C ASN A 221 13.58 -7.55 6.83
N ILE A 222 14.41 -7.09 5.90
CA ILE A 222 15.66 -6.37 6.18
C ILE A 222 15.42 -4.89 5.90
N ASP A 223 15.77 -4.01 6.85
CA ASP A 223 15.69 -2.57 6.63
C ASP A 223 16.43 -2.18 5.34
N THR A 224 15.79 -1.29 4.56
CA THR A 224 16.26 -0.90 3.22
C THR A 224 17.67 -0.34 3.24
N PHE A 225 18.07 0.40 4.28
CA PHE A 225 19.44 0.91 4.39
C PHE A 225 20.46 -0.23 4.44
N TYR A 226 20.24 -1.22 5.31
CA TYR A 226 21.17 -2.34 5.44
C TYR A 226 21.14 -3.27 4.25
N PHE A 227 19.95 -3.55 3.70
CA PHE A 227 19.81 -4.38 2.50
C PHE A 227 20.58 -3.77 1.32
N ASN A 228 20.32 -2.50 1.02
CA ASN A 228 20.94 -1.81 -0.12
C ASN A 228 22.46 -1.66 0.08
N THR A 229 22.92 -1.40 1.31
CA THR A 229 24.35 -1.38 1.64
C THR A 229 24.98 -2.73 1.36
N GLY A 230 24.34 -3.84 1.75
CA GLY A 230 24.80 -5.20 1.45
C GLY A 230 24.91 -5.48 -0.05
N VAL A 231 23.93 -5.02 -0.84
CA VAL A 231 23.94 -5.13 -2.31
C VAL A 231 25.15 -4.37 -2.88
N ILE A 232 25.37 -3.13 -2.45
CA ILE A 232 26.51 -2.30 -2.92
C ILE A 232 27.85 -2.96 -2.61
N TRP A 233 27.99 -3.56 -1.42
CA TRP A 233 29.23 -4.28 -1.03
C TRP A 233 29.44 -5.58 -1.81
N SER A 234 28.39 -6.14 -2.40
CA SER A 234 28.45 -7.37 -3.20
C SER A 234 28.77 -7.11 -4.69
N MET A 235 28.65 -5.87 -5.15
CA MET A 235 28.97 -5.42 -6.53
C MET A 235 30.45 -5.15 -6.70
#